data_b25a4b31f578f6cbba41bd5e56c422fa
#
_entry.id   b25a4b31f578f6cbba41bd5e56c422fa
#
_cell.length_a   1.000
_cell.length_b   1.000
_cell.length_c   1.000
_cell.angle_alpha   90.00
_cell.angle_beta   90.00
_cell.angle_gamma   90.00
#
_symmetry.space_group_name_H-M   'P 1'
#
loop_
_entity.id
_entity.type
_entity.pdbx_description
1 polymer ?
#
loop_
_entity_poly.entity_id
_entity_poly.type
_entity_poly.pdbx_seq_one_letter_code
_entity_poly.pdbx_strand_id
1 'polypeptide(L)'
;MTKLLVVDDEKNIRKLYETELTREGYDVVTVESAEDALEKLETDPPDLIVLDIRLEGMDGIDCLRTIMEKRRDLPVILNSAYSTYKQDFASWMADAYVVKSADLSELKTTIVECLEKRGKA
;
A
#
# COMPACT_ATOMS: atom_id res chain seq x y z
N MET A 1 7.41 16.21 2.12
CA MET A 1 7.37 14.90 2.82
C MET A 1 6.82 13.83 1.90
N THR A 2 7.41 12.67 1.96
CA THR A 2 6.90 11.53 1.22
C THR A 2 5.55 11.10 1.78
N LYS A 3 4.56 10.99 0.92
CA LYS A 3 3.19 10.63 1.30
C LYS A 3 2.91 9.17 1.01
N LEU A 4 2.45 8.46 2.02
CA LEU A 4 2.02 7.06 1.90
C LEU A 4 0.52 6.97 2.05
N LEU A 5 -0.12 6.16 1.20
CA LEU A 5 -1.53 5.83 1.33
C LEU A 5 -1.65 4.38 1.78
N VAL A 6 -2.29 4.16 2.91
CA VAL A 6 -2.52 2.82 3.46
C VAL A 6 -4.00 2.48 3.27
N VAL A 7 -4.26 1.39 2.57
CA VAL A 7 -5.61 0.93 2.28
C VAL A 7 -5.85 -0.40 2.99
N ASP A 8 -6.69 -0.39 4.01
CA ASP A 8 -7.00 -1.57 4.81
C ASP A 8 -8.35 -1.37 5.48
N ASP A 9 -9.22 -2.36 5.46
CA ASP A 9 -10.54 -2.25 6.07
C ASP A 9 -10.54 -2.44 7.58
N GLU A 10 -9.43 -2.89 8.15
CA GLU A 10 -9.30 -3.08 9.60
C GLU A 10 -8.80 -1.79 10.26
N LYS A 11 -9.62 -1.23 11.13
CA LYS A 11 -9.29 0.01 11.84
C LYS A 11 -8.01 -0.08 12.65
N ASN A 12 -7.79 -1.21 13.32
CA ASN A 12 -6.60 -1.40 14.16
C ASN A 12 -5.32 -1.43 13.35
N ILE A 13 -5.38 -2.02 12.16
CA ILE A 13 -4.24 -2.06 11.25
C ILE A 13 -3.93 -0.66 10.74
N ARG A 14 -4.95 0.09 10.32
CA ARG A 14 -4.75 1.47 9.85
C ARG A 14 -4.09 2.31 10.94
N LYS A 15 -4.56 2.19 12.17
CA LYS A 15 -4.02 2.97 13.30
C LYS A 15 -2.57 2.60 13.59
N LEU A 16 -2.25 1.31 13.58
CA LEU A 16 -0.89 0.83 13.80
C LEU A 16 0.05 1.36 12.73
N TYR A 17 -0.33 1.22 11.47
CA TYR A 17 0.50 1.65 10.35
C TYR A 17 0.68 3.17 10.36
N GLU A 18 -0.39 3.91 10.62
CA GLU A 18 -0.30 5.37 10.69
C GLU A 18 0.70 5.80 11.76
N THR A 19 0.60 5.22 12.96
CA THR A 19 1.49 5.55 14.06
C THR A 19 2.94 5.23 13.74
N GLU A 20 3.20 4.00 13.28
CA GLU A 20 4.56 3.53 13.05
C GLU A 20 5.22 4.20 11.85
N LEU A 21 4.48 4.39 10.78
CA LEU A 21 5.04 4.99 9.57
C LEU A 21 5.22 6.51 9.71
N THR A 22 4.36 7.16 10.49
CA THR A 22 4.54 8.58 10.81
C THR A 22 5.83 8.78 11.60
N ARG A 23 6.17 7.85 12.47
CA ARG A 23 7.43 7.90 13.22
C ARG A 23 8.65 7.82 12.30
N GLU A 24 8.51 7.16 11.16
CA GLU A 24 9.59 7.06 10.17
C GLU A 24 9.73 8.32 9.31
N GLY A 25 8.88 9.32 9.54
CA GLY A 25 8.96 10.59 8.84
C GLY A 25 8.07 10.74 7.64
N TYR A 26 7.15 9.79 7.42
CA TYR A 26 6.21 9.87 6.30
C TYR A 26 4.95 10.65 6.66
N ASP A 27 4.33 11.22 5.63
CA ASP A 27 2.98 11.78 5.72
C ASP A 27 2.02 10.65 5.36
N VAL A 28 1.29 10.12 6.34
CA VAL A 28 0.49 8.91 6.17
C VAL A 28 -1.00 9.25 6.11
N VAL A 29 -1.64 8.80 5.04
CA VAL A 29 -3.09 8.89 4.86
C VAL A 29 -3.63 7.46 4.85
N THR A 30 -4.68 7.20 5.61
CA THR A 30 -5.30 5.88 5.65
C THR A 30 -6.73 5.93 5.13
N VAL A 31 -7.12 4.91 4.40
CA VAL A 31 -8.50 4.76 3.93
C VAL A 31 -8.94 3.30 4.14
N GLU A 32 -10.26 3.07 4.18
CA GLU A 32 -10.79 1.75 4.50
C GLU A 32 -11.30 0.97 3.29
N SER A 33 -11.39 1.59 2.12
CA SER A 33 -11.94 0.94 0.94
C SER A 33 -11.14 1.26 -0.32
N ALA A 34 -11.33 0.41 -1.33
CA ALA A 34 -10.72 0.63 -2.64
C ALA A 34 -11.26 1.91 -3.28
N GLU A 35 -12.56 2.18 -3.12
CA GLU A 35 -13.21 3.36 -3.67
C GLU A 35 -12.58 4.62 -3.11
N ASP A 36 -12.36 4.66 -1.79
CA ASP A 36 -11.70 5.80 -1.15
C ASP A 36 -10.26 5.96 -1.59
N ALA A 37 -9.57 4.83 -1.82
CA ALA A 37 -8.20 4.85 -2.32
C ALA A 37 -8.13 5.46 -3.72
N LEU A 38 -9.05 5.07 -4.60
CA LEU A 38 -9.08 5.61 -5.96
C LEU A 38 -9.43 7.10 -5.97
N GLU A 39 -10.28 7.54 -5.07
CA GLU A 39 -10.57 8.96 -4.92
C GLU A 39 -9.32 9.73 -4.49
N LYS A 40 -8.54 9.20 -3.56
CA LYS A 40 -7.31 9.83 -3.10
C LYS A 40 -6.25 9.94 -4.20
N LEU A 41 -6.23 9.02 -5.14
CA LEU A 41 -5.31 9.11 -6.28
C LEU A 41 -5.54 10.39 -7.07
N GLU A 42 -6.78 10.86 -7.13
CA GLU A 42 -7.13 12.05 -7.90
C GLU A 42 -7.07 13.34 -7.09
N THR A 43 -7.45 13.27 -5.81
CA THR A 43 -7.55 14.47 -4.97
C THR A 43 -6.29 14.77 -4.17
N ASP A 44 -5.54 13.74 -3.79
CA ASP A 44 -4.37 13.90 -2.93
C ASP A 44 -3.41 12.74 -3.18
N PRO A 45 -2.78 12.69 -4.37
CA PRO A 45 -2.01 11.53 -4.80
C PRO A 45 -0.82 11.21 -3.89
N PRO A 46 -0.64 9.94 -3.51
CA PRO A 46 0.49 9.53 -2.69
C PRO A 46 1.73 9.26 -3.54
N ASP A 47 2.85 9.07 -2.84
CA ASP A 47 4.10 8.63 -3.47
C ASP A 47 4.22 7.11 -3.50
N LEU A 48 3.47 6.42 -2.65
CA LEU A 48 3.45 4.96 -2.56
C LEU A 48 2.17 4.51 -1.90
N ILE A 49 1.64 3.35 -2.31
CA ILE A 49 0.44 2.75 -1.69
C ILE A 49 0.80 1.43 -1.04
N VAL A 50 0.31 1.24 0.19
CA VAL A 50 0.29 -0.05 0.88
C VAL A 50 -1.16 -0.55 0.80
N LEU A 51 -1.39 -1.61 0.07
CA LEU A 51 -2.74 -2.06 -0.32
C LEU A 51 -3.03 -3.46 0.18
N ASP A 52 -4.10 -3.60 0.97
CA ASP A 52 -4.59 -4.91 1.39
C ASP A 52 -5.28 -5.60 0.21
N ILE A 53 -5.07 -6.90 0.05
CA ILE A 53 -5.71 -7.69 -1.00
C ILE A 53 -7.20 -7.90 -0.70
N ARG A 54 -7.53 -8.12 0.57
CA ARG A 54 -8.91 -8.39 0.98
C ARG A 54 -9.58 -7.14 1.52
N LEU A 55 -10.39 -6.51 0.68
CA LEU A 55 -11.15 -5.33 1.03
C LEU A 55 -12.64 -5.61 0.80
N GLU A 56 -13.49 -4.98 1.60
CA GLU A 56 -14.93 -5.05 1.37
C GLU A 56 -15.25 -4.28 0.08
N GLY A 57 -16.18 -4.80 -0.70
CA GLY A 57 -16.58 -4.21 -1.97
C GLY A 57 -15.65 -4.61 -3.07
N MET A 58 -14.81 -3.70 -3.51
CA MET A 58 -13.84 -3.98 -4.56
C MET A 58 -12.68 -4.79 -4.00
N ASP A 59 -12.34 -5.89 -4.67
CA ASP A 59 -11.17 -6.71 -4.33
C ASP A 59 -9.90 -5.87 -4.49
N GLY A 60 -8.92 -6.09 -3.59
CA GLY A 60 -7.64 -5.40 -3.64
C GLY A 60 -6.89 -5.60 -4.95
N ILE A 61 -7.04 -6.76 -5.59
CA ILE A 61 -6.41 -7.03 -6.88
C ILE A 61 -7.06 -6.19 -7.99
N ASP A 62 -8.38 -6.06 -7.96
CA ASP A 62 -9.08 -5.18 -8.91
C ASP A 62 -8.69 -3.72 -8.68
N CYS A 63 -8.52 -3.34 -7.42
CA CYS A 63 -8.04 -2.01 -7.06
C CYS A 63 -6.63 -1.78 -7.61
N LEU A 64 -5.73 -2.74 -7.44
CA LEU A 64 -4.37 -2.67 -7.97
C LEU A 64 -4.39 -2.49 -9.49
N ARG A 65 -5.20 -3.26 -10.18
CA ARG A 65 -5.31 -3.17 -11.64
C ARG A 65 -5.75 -1.77 -12.06
N THR A 66 -6.74 -1.22 -11.39
CA THR A 66 -7.24 0.13 -11.67
C THR A 66 -6.17 1.18 -11.41
N ILE A 67 -5.41 1.04 -10.32
CA ILE A 67 -4.31 1.94 -10.00
C ILE A 67 -3.26 1.90 -11.11
N MET A 68 -2.90 0.71 -11.57
CA MET A 68 -1.89 0.55 -12.61
C MET A 68 -2.33 1.16 -13.94
N GLU A 69 -3.62 1.12 -14.24
CA GLU A 69 -4.16 1.75 -15.43
C GLU A 69 -4.07 3.28 -15.37
N LYS A 70 -4.27 3.84 -14.17
CA LYS A 70 -4.25 5.29 -13.95
C LYS A 70 -2.84 5.84 -13.70
N ARG A 71 -2.03 5.11 -12.96
CA ARG A 71 -0.72 5.59 -12.48
C ARG A 71 0.30 4.47 -12.48
N ARG A 72 0.93 4.21 -13.62
CA ARG A 72 1.97 3.17 -13.74
C ARG A 72 3.25 3.48 -12.97
N ASP A 73 3.50 4.74 -12.73
CA ASP A 73 4.70 5.19 -12.01
C ASP A 73 4.59 5.05 -10.50
N LEU A 74 3.40 4.74 -9.99
CA LEU A 74 3.14 4.70 -8.56
C LEU A 74 3.52 3.32 -7.99
N PRO A 75 4.47 3.26 -7.04
CA PRO A 75 4.79 1.98 -6.42
C PRO A 75 3.66 1.51 -5.52
N VAL A 76 3.33 0.22 -5.62
CA VAL A 76 2.28 -0.41 -4.82
C VAL A 76 2.87 -1.62 -4.12
N ILE A 77 2.72 -1.67 -2.80
CA ILE A 77 3.07 -2.82 -1.98
C ILE A 77 1.78 -3.52 -1.60
N LEU A 78 1.64 -4.79 -1.98
CA LEU A 78 0.52 -5.60 -1.51
C LEU A 78 0.84 -6.08 -0.10
N ASN A 79 -0.13 -5.96 0.79
CA ASN A 79 0.04 -6.32 2.19
C ASN A 79 -1.15 -7.16 2.62
N SER A 80 -0.91 -8.43 2.95
CA SER A 80 -1.97 -9.38 3.24
C SER A 80 -1.60 -10.29 4.40
N ALA A 81 -2.62 -10.81 5.10
CA ALA A 81 -2.41 -11.80 6.14
C ALA A 81 -1.99 -13.17 5.56
N TYR A 82 -2.10 -13.35 4.25
CA TYR A 82 -1.90 -14.64 3.60
C TYR A 82 -0.69 -14.63 2.68
N SER A 83 0.22 -15.58 2.90
CA SER A 83 1.41 -15.73 2.06
C SER A 83 1.12 -16.40 0.71
N THR A 84 -0.04 -17.06 0.58
CA THR A 84 -0.41 -17.78 -0.64
C THR A 84 -0.52 -16.90 -1.88
N TYR A 85 -0.78 -15.63 -1.71
CA TYR A 85 -0.90 -14.69 -2.84
C TYR A 85 0.43 -14.16 -3.34
N LYS A 86 1.50 -14.40 -2.59
CA LYS A 86 2.80 -13.78 -2.86
C LYS A 86 3.36 -14.10 -4.24
N GLN A 87 3.23 -15.35 -4.69
CA GLN A 87 3.78 -15.78 -5.97
C GLN A 87 2.92 -15.36 -7.15
N ASP A 88 1.61 -15.25 -6.94
CA ASP A 88 0.68 -15.00 -8.03
C ASP A 88 0.64 -13.55 -8.49
N PHE A 89 0.78 -12.61 -7.55
CA PHE A 89 0.51 -11.22 -7.84
C PHE A 89 1.71 -10.29 -7.73
N ALA A 90 2.62 -10.55 -6.80
CA ALA A 90 3.75 -9.66 -6.55
C ALA A 90 4.68 -9.55 -7.74
N SER A 91 4.80 -10.60 -8.53
CA SER A 91 5.70 -10.62 -9.70
C SER A 91 5.07 -10.00 -10.94
N TRP A 92 3.78 -9.67 -10.89
CA TRP A 92 3.05 -9.25 -12.09
C TRP A 92 2.75 -7.75 -12.13
N MET A 93 2.19 -7.21 -11.07
CA MET A 93 1.67 -5.85 -11.08
C MET A 93 2.18 -4.99 -9.94
N ALA A 94 2.39 -5.57 -8.76
CA ALA A 94 2.85 -4.83 -7.59
C ALA A 94 4.37 -4.77 -7.55
N ASP A 95 4.88 -3.75 -6.91
CA ASP A 95 6.33 -3.60 -6.71
C ASP A 95 6.85 -4.58 -5.65
N ALA A 96 6.01 -4.93 -4.69
CA ALA A 96 6.39 -5.86 -3.64
C ALA A 96 5.16 -6.46 -2.97
N TYR A 97 5.39 -7.52 -2.21
CA TYR A 97 4.37 -8.19 -1.42
C TYR A 97 4.93 -8.41 -0.01
N VAL A 98 4.22 -7.94 1.00
CA VAL A 98 4.62 -8.10 2.40
C VAL A 98 3.49 -8.74 3.18
N VAL A 99 3.78 -9.84 3.87
CA VAL A 99 2.79 -10.51 4.72
C VAL A 99 2.59 -9.66 5.98
N LYS A 100 1.34 -9.49 6.41
CA LYS A 100 1.01 -8.72 7.61
C LYS A 100 1.67 -9.32 8.84
N SER A 101 2.24 -8.46 9.69
CA SER A 101 2.91 -8.84 10.91
C SER A 101 2.79 -7.71 11.92
N ALA A 102 2.82 -8.04 13.21
CA ALA A 102 2.88 -7.03 14.26
C ALA A 102 4.22 -6.29 14.23
N ASP A 103 5.26 -6.94 13.72
CA ASP A 103 6.57 -6.33 13.50
C ASP A 103 6.59 -5.74 12.07
N LEU A 104 6.68 -4.44 11.97
CA LEU A 104 6.64 -3.73 10.69
C LEU A 104 8.00 -3.51 10.06
N SER A 105 9.04 -4.17 10.55
CA SER A 105 10.40 -4.00 10.03
C SER A 105 10.50 -4.32 8.54
N GLU A 106 9.91 -5.42 8.11
CA GLU A 106 9.92 -5.81 6.69
C GLU A 106 9.17 -4.78 5.84
N LEU A 107 8.01 -4.34 6.30
CA LEU A 107 7.23 -3.34 5.58
C LEU A 107 8.00 -2.04 5.45
N LYS A 108 8.62 -1.58 6.53
CA LYS A 108 9.40 -0.34 6.52
C LYS A 108 10.57 -0.41 5.56
N THR A 109 11.30 -1.51 5.55
CA THR A 109 12.42 -1.74 4.64
C THR A 109 11.93 -1.77 3.19
N THR A 110 10.84 -2.47 2.95
CA THR A 110 10.27 -2.61 1.60
C THR A 110 9.80 -1.26 1.07
N ILE A 111 9.22 -0.42 1.91
CA ILE A 111 8.80 0.93 1.52
C ILE A 111 10.01 1.73 1.03
N VAL A 112 11.10 1.74 1.80
CA VAL A 112 12.33 2.45 1.43
C VAL A 112 12.85 1.95 0.08
N GLU A 113 12.95 0.64 -0.08
CA GLU A 113 13.44 0.04 -1.31
C GLU A 113 12.59 0.39 -2.52
N CYS A 114 11.26 0.37 -2.38
CA CYS A 114 10.37 0.72 -3.47
C CYS A 114 10.47 2.20 -3.85
N LEU A 115 10.58 3.07 -2.85
CA LEU A 115 10.72 4.50 -3.11
C LEU A 115 12.05 4.82 -3.80
N GLU A 116 13.14 4.19 -3.37
CA GLU A 116 14.46 4.37 -4.00
C GLU A 116 14.44 3.88 -5.44
N LYS A 117 13.87 2.71 -5.67
CA LYS A 117 13.79 2.11 -7.00
C LYS A 117 13.03 2.99 -7.98
N ARG A 118 12.04 3.72 -7.51
CA ARG A 118 11.24 4.65 -8.33
C ARG A 118 11.78 6.06 -8.33
N GLY A 119 12.91 6.31 -7.64
CA GLY A 119 13.50 7.63 -7.54
C GLY A 119 12.73 8.61 -6.68
N LYS A 120 11.97 8.13 -5.70
CA LYS A 120 11.13 8.96 -4.83
C LYS A 120 11.65 9.11 -3.40
N ALA A 121 12.75 8.49 -3.10
CA ALA A 121 13.33 8.51 -1.75
C ALA A 121 13.98 9.87 -1.43
#